data_cd06ca0170ef70b1ff0d976f0c354446
#
_entry.id   cd06ca0170ef70b1ff0d976f0c354446
#
_cell.length_a   1.000
_cell.length_b   1.000
_cell.length_c   1.000
_cell.angle_alpha   90.00
_cell.angle_beta   90.00
_cell.angle_gamma   90.00
#
_symmetry.space_group_name_H-M   'P 1'
#
loop_
_entity.id
_entity.type
_entity.pdbx_description
1 polymer ?
#
loop_
_entity_poly.entity_id
_entity_poly.type
_entity_poly.pdbx_seq_one_letter_code
_entity_poly.pdbx_strand_id
1 'polypeptide(L)'
;MIAYQNIASGVASTIHFMYPLAVALAMIFFYHEKKSGWVISAVLLSILGAILLSSGNIAGYNANVTVGIICACISIFSYGGYIIGVRKTRAVAINSTVLTCYVMGLVALFFIIGGCLTEGIRLETQGKVWLYILGLALPATAISNMALVKAIKHIGPTLTSIFGAMEPLTAVFIGIVVFHETSTISGILGMLLIIIAVFIVVVKENRK
;
A
#
# COMPACT_ATOMS: atom_id res chain seq x y z
N MET A 1 -11.89 0.99 -2.78
CA MET A 1 -13.29 1.26 -2.39
C MET A 1 -14.19 0.06 -2.69
N ILE A 2 -14.43 -0.33 -3.95
CA ILE A 2 -15.35 -1.45 -4.30
C ILE A 2 -15.00 -2.76 -3.56
N ALA A 3 -13.72 -3.12 -3.43
CA ALA A 3 -13.32 -4.30 -2.68
C ALA A 3 -13.81 -4.25 -1.22
N TYR A 4 -13.60 -3.14 -0.52
CA TYR A 4 -14.02 -2.97 0.87
C TYR A 4 -15.54 -2.95 1.10
N GLN A 5 -16.34 -2.68 0.05
CA GLN A 5 -17.79 -2.76 0.10
C GLN A 5 -18.30 -4.21 -0.05
N ASN A 6 -17.49 -5.09 -0.62
CA ASN A 6 -17.90 -6.45 -1.02
C ASN A 6 -17.22 -7.58 -0.23
N ILE A 7 -16.09 -7.30 0.43
CA ILE A 7 -15.37 -8.26 1.27
C ILE A 7 -14.88 -7.56 2.55
N ALA A 8 -14.61 -8.35 3.58
CA ALA A 8 -14.07 -7.84 4.85
C ALA A 8 -12.78 -7.06 4.61
N SER A 9 -12.61 -5.94 5.33
CA SER A 9 -11.47 -5.05 5.17
C SER A 9 -10.13 -5.76 5.35
N GLY A 10 -10.04 -6.69 6.30
CA GLY A 10 -8.86 -7.52 6.51
C GLY A 10 -8.52 -8.39 5.29
N VAL A 11 -9.51 -8.99 4.64
CA VAL A 11 -9.32 -9.80 3.42
C VAL A 11 -8.88 -8.92 2.25
N ALA A 12 -9.54 -7.77 2.04
CA ALA A 12 -9.17 -6.83 0.97
C ALA A 12 -7.74 -6.33 1.14
N SER A 13 -7.36 -5.94 2.37
CA SER A 13 -6.02 -5.49 2.71
C SER A 13 -4.97 -6.60 2.53
N THR A 14 -5.27 -7.82 2.99
CA THR A 14 -4.36 -8.97 2.82
C THR A 14 -4.06 -9.23 1.34
N ILE A 15 -5.09 -9.23 0.48
CA ILE A 15 -4.91 -9.41 -0.96
C ILE A 15 -4.08 -8.24 -1.52
N HIS A 16 -4.40 -7.00 -1.15
CA HIS A 16 -3.65 -5.83 -1.62
C HIS A 16 -2.17 -5.90 -1.23
N PHE A 17 -1.85 -6.29 0.01
CA PHE A 17 -0.46 -6.42 0.49
C PHE A 17 0.33 -7.55 -0.18
N MET A 18 -0.22 -8.27 -1.14
CA MET A 18 0.56 -9.14 -2.03
C MET A 18 1.29 -8.38 -3.15
N TYR A 19 1.08 -7.05 -3.30
CA TYR A 19 1.77 -6.25 -4.32
C TYR A 19 3.31 -6.32 -4.27
N PRO A 20 4.00 -6.47 -3.11
CA PRO A 20 5.46 -6.62 -3.11
C PRO A 20 5.94 -7.86 -3.86
N LEU A 21 5.17 -8.97 -3.79
CA LEU A 21 5.46 -10.17 -4.57
C LEU A 21 5.31 -9.89 -6.07
N ALA A 22 4.20 -9.24 -6.46
CA ALA A 22 3.96 -8.89 -7.86
C ALA A 22 5.06 -7.97 -8.41
N VAL A 23 5.49 -6.96 -7.63
CA VAL A 23 6.59 -6.07 -8.00
C VAL A 23 7.90 -6.84 -8.13
N ALA A 24 8.26 -7.67 -7.14
CA ALA A 24 9.50 -8.45 -7.16
C ALA A 24 9.54 -9.41 -8.36
N LEU A 25 8.45 -10.13 -8.61
CA LEU A 25 8.34 -11.03 -9.76
C LEU A 25 8.45 -10.26 -11.08
N ALA A 26 7.73 -9.15 -11.23
CA ALA A 26 7.80 -8.33 -12.42
C ALA A 26 9.21 -7.78 -12.67
N MET A 27 9.91 -7.34 -11.63
CA MET A 27 11.29 -6.86 -11.73
C MET A 27 12.26 -7.96 -12.13
N ILE A 28 12.08 -9.18 -11.63
CA ILE A 28 12.91 -10.34 -11.99
C ILE A 28 12.64 -10.80 -13.44
N PHE A 29 11.36 -10.97 -13.81
CA PHE A 29 10.99 -11.56 -15.09
C PHE A 29 11.08 -10.60 -16.26
N PHE A 30 10.58 -9.36 -16.10
CA PHE A 30 10.52 -8.38 -17.19
C PHE A 30 11.75 -7.47 -17.27
N TYR A 31 12.38 -7.18 -16.14
CA TYR A 31 13.50 -6.22 -16.06
C TYR A 31 14.82 -6.89 -15.70
N HIS A 32 14.85 -8.21 -15.63
CA HIS A 32 16.05 -9.03 -15.39
C HIS A 32 16.86 -8.59 -14.14
N GLU A 33 16.14 -8.13 -13.10
CA GLU A 33 16.80 -7.82 -11.83
C GLU A 33 17.43 -9.08 -11.23
N LYS A 34 18.62 -8.95 -10.65
CA LYS A 34 19.35 -10.10 -10.09
C LYS A 34 18.51 -10.82 -9.05
N LYS A 35 18.31 -12.12 -9.24
CA LYS A 35 17.59 -12.98 -8.29
C LYS A 35 18.39 -13.05 -6.99
N SER A 36 17.95 -12.35 -5.96
CA SER A 36 18.50 -12.47 -4.61
C SER A 36 17.56 -13.30 -3.77
N GLY A 37 18.05 -14.46 -3.29
CA GLY A 37 17.27 -15.32 -2.39
C GLY A 37 16.79 -14.58 -1.13
N TRP A 38 17.59 -13.63 -0.67
CA TRP A 38 17.26 -12.80 0.50
C TRP A 38 16.09 -11.85 0.24
N VAL A 39 16.01 -11.25 -0.95
CA VAL A 39 14.88 -10.41 -1.34
C VAL A 39 13.60 -11.25 -1.45
N ILE A 40 13.68 -12.44 -2.06
CA ILE A 40 12.53 -13.34 -2.17
C ILE A 40 12.06 -13.79 -0.78
N SER A 41 12.97 -14.17 0.10
CA SER A 41 12.59 -14.56 1.48
C SER A 41 11.97 -13.41 2.25
N ALA A 42 12.47 -12.19 2.12
CA ALA A 42 11.89 -11.01 2.74
C ALA A 42 10.47 -10.71 2.21
N VAL A 43 10.25 -10.84 0.90
CA VAL A 43 8.92 -10.68 0.30
C VAL A 43 7.94 -11.73 0.86
N LEU A 44 8.34 -13.01 0.91
CA LEU A 44 7.49 -14.07 1.45
C LEU A 44 7.17 -13.85 2.94
N LEU A 45 8.16 -13.46 3.74
CA LEU A 45 7.97 -13.14 5.15
C LEU A 45 7.04 -11.95 5.36
N SER A 46 7.17 -10.89 4.55
CA SER A 46 6.30 -9.71 4.65
C SER A 46 4.85 -10.04 4.30
N ILE A 47 4.62 -10.91 3.31
CA ILE A 47 3.29 -11.37 2.93
C ILE A 47 2.67 -12.23 4.04
N LEU A 48 3.42 -13.21 4.56
CA LEU A 48 2.96 -14.04 5.67
C LEU A 48 2.61 -13.19 6.90
N GLY A 49 3.45 -12.22 7.20
CA GLY A 49 3.21 -11.26 8.28
C GLY A 49 1.94 -10.44 8.05
N ALA A 50 1.71 -9.93 6.85
CA ALA A 50 0.50 -9.19 6.50
C ALA A 50 -0.78 -10.05 6.58
N ILE A 51 -0.72 -11.31 6.14
CA ILE A 51 -1.83 -12.27 6.27
C ILE A 51 -2.17 -12.51 7.73
N LEU A 52 -1.18 -12.80 8.58
CA LEU A 52 -1.40 -13.02 10.01
C LEU A 52 -1.96 -11.78 10.72
N LEU A 53 -1.48 -10.59 10.33
CA LEU A 53 -1.93 -9.33 10.86
C LEU A 53 -3.40 -9.04 10.52
N SER A 54 -3.83 -9.41 9.32
CA SER A 54 -5.19 -9.16 8.83
C SER A 54 -6.20 -10.24 9.23
N SER A 55 -5.77 -11.41 9.69
CA SER A 55 -6.64 -12.56 9.97
C SER A 55 -7.55 -12.39 11.21
N GLY A 56 -7.34 -11.36 12.03
CA GLY A 56 -8.16 -11.08 13.21
C GLY A 56 -9.55 -10.50 12.95
N ASN A 57 -9.87 -10.06 11.74
CA ASN A 57 -11.11 -9.31 11.41
C ASN A 57 -11.92 -9.93 10.27
N ILE A 58 -12.16 -11.22 10.29
CA ILE A 58 -13.01 -11.90 9.29
C ILE A 58 -14.45 -11.98 9.82
N ALA A 59 -15.14 -10.85 9.93
CA ALA A 59 -16.55 -10.83 10.23
C ALA A 59 -17.38 -10.64 8.94
N GLY A 60 -18.46 -11.42 8.81
CA GLY A 60 -19.21 -11.69 7.61
C GLY A 60 -19.71 -10.49 6.82
N TYR A 61 -19.67 -10.64 5.50
CA TYR A 61 -20.28 -9.73 4.54
C TYR A 61 -21.23 -10.51 3.62
N ASN A 62 -22.45 -9.99 3.46
CA ASN A 62 -23.47 -10.53 2.54
C ASN A 62 -23.37 -9.91 1.13
N ALA A 63 -22.19 -9.51 0.69
CA ALA A 63 -21.96 -8.82 -0.58
C ALA A 63 -21.32 -9.75 -1.62
N ASN A 64 -21.15 -9.28 -2.84
CA ASN A 64 -20.67 -10.07 -3.95
C ASN A 64 -19.14 -10.34 -3.81
N VAL A 65 -18.79 -11.37 -3.04
CA VAL A 65 -17.39 -11.75 -2.69
C VAL A 65 -16.50 -11.85 -3.93
N THR A 66 -17.02 -12.37 -5.04
CA THR A 66 -16.25 -12.50 -6.29
C THR A 66 -15.81 -11.15 -6.83
N VAL A 67 -16.71 -10.15 -6.84
CA VAL A 67 -16.38 -8.77 -7.26
C VAL A 67 -15.34 -8.16 -6.33
N GLY A 68 -15.49 -8.35 -5.02
CA GLY A 68 -14.52 -7.87 -4.04
C GLY A 68 -13.11 -8.41 -4.26
N ILE A 69 -12.98 -9.72 -4.47
CA ILE A 69 -11.70 -10.39 -4.74
C ILE A 69 -11.08 -9.90 -6.06
N ILE A 70 -11.87 -9.82 -7.13
CA ILE A 70 -11.38 -9.36 -8.44
C ILE A 70 -10.85 -7.92 -8.32
N CYS A 71 -11.59 -7.02 -7.68
CA CYS A 71 -11.15 -5.64 -7.47
C CYS A 71 -9.87 -5.54 -6.60
N ALA A 72 -9.76 -6.38 -5.56
CA ALA A 72 -8.56 -6.45 -4.75
C ALA A 72 -7.36 -6.97 -5.55
N CYS A 73 -7.54 -7.99 -6.39
CA CYS A 73 -6.49 -8.48 -7.29
C CYS A 73 -6.06 -7.42 -8.32
N ILE A 74 -7.00 -6.70 -8.92
CA ILE A 74 -6.68 -5.59 -9.84
C ILE A 74 -5.84 -4.51 -9.14
N SER A 75 -6.11 -4.25 -7.85
CA SER A 75 -5.35 -3.26 -7.09
C SER A 75 -3.87 -3.63 -6.91
N ILE A 76 -3.54 -4.93 -6.82
CA ILE A 76 -2.14 -5.43 -6.78
C ILE A 76 -1.38 -4.99 -8.03
N PHE A 77 -1.96 -5.26 -9.20
CA PHE A 77 -1.31 -4.94 -10.48
C PHE A 77 -1.27 -3.43 -10.74
N SER A 78 -2.33 -2.70 -10.37
CA SER A 78 -2.37 -1.24 -10.53
C SER A 78 -1.31 -0.55 -9.66
N TYR A 79 -1.22 -0.92 -8.39
CA TYR A 79 -0.27 -0.33 -7.46
C TYR A 79 1.17 -0.77 -7.76
N GLY A 80 1.38 -2.07 -8.04
CA GLY A 80 2.67 -2.59 -8.48
C GLY A 80 3.15 -1.95 -9.80
N GLY A 81 2.23 -1.79 -10.76
CA GLY A 81 2.50 -1.09 -12.02
C GLY A 81 2.88 0.38 -11.82
N TYR A 82 2.22 1.09 -10.90
CA TYR A 82 2.59 2.45 -10.52
C TYR A 82 4.03 2.51 -9.97
N ILE A 83 4.37 1.65 -9.01
CA ILE A 83 5.71 1.60 -8.40
C ILE A 83 6.79 1.34 -9.45
N ILE A 84 6.58 0.36 -10.34
CA ILE A 84 7.51 0.02 -11.42
C ILE A 84 7.58 1.16 -12.44
N GLY A 85 6.43 1.72 -12.82
CA GLY A 85 6.30 2.80 -13.78
C GLY A 85 7.10 4.04 -13.37
N VAL A 86 7.05 4.46 -12.11
CA VAL A 86 7.84 5.60 -11.60
C VAL A 86 9.34 5.41 -11.84
N ARG A 87 9.86 4.18 -11.72
CA ARG A 87 11.30 3.90 -11.89
C ARG A 87 11.71 3.64 -13.34
N LYS A 88 10.85 2.96 -14.09
CA LYS A 88 11.20 2.39 -15.42
C LYS A 88 10.74 3.23 -16.61
N THR A 89 10.05 4.34 -16.35
CA THR A 89 9.63 5.28 -17.40
C THR A 89 10.41 6.61 -17.27
N ARG A 90 10.13 7.55 -18.17
CA ARG A 90 10.66 8.93 -18.11
C ARG A 90 10.27 9.67 -16.82
N ALA A 91 9.31 9.17 -16.07
CA ALA A 91 8.90 9.71 -14.77
C ALA A 91 10.05 9.74 -13.74
N VAL A 92 11.06 8.87 -13.88
CA VAL A 92 12.25 8.89 -13.02
C VAL A 92 13.02 10.20 -13.08
N ALA A 93 13.04 10.87 -14.24
CA ALA A 93 13.75 12.13 -14.45
C ALA A 93 12.99 13.36 -13.92
N ILE A 94 11.67 13.25 -13.72
CA ILE A 94 10.83 14.36 -13.23
C ILE A 94 11.09 14.57 -11.73
N ASN A 95 11.12 15.81 -11.25
CA ASN A 95 11.21 16.07 -9.81
C ASN A 95 10.06 15.35 -9.07
N SER A 96 10.40 14.71 -7.91
CA SER A 96 9.42 13.88 -7.18
C SER A 96 8.19 14.67 -6.73
N THR A 97 8.36 15.93 -6.32
CA THR A 97 7.26 16.82 -5.94
C THR A 97 6.36 17.10 -7.12
N VAL A 98 6.95 17.43 -8.27
CA VAL A 98 6.21 17.72 -9.51
C VAL A 98 5.45 16.49 -9.98
N LEU A 99 6.11 15.32 -9.98
CA LEU A 99 5.46 14.06 -10.36
C LEU A 99 4.28 13.75 -9.43
N THR A 100 4.46 13.92 -8.11
CA THR A 100 3.39 13.71 -7.14
C THR A 100 2.22 14.66 -7.38
N CYS A 101 2.47 15.95 -7.66
CA CYS A 101 1.43 16.92 -8.01
C CYS A 101 0.63 16.49 -9.24
N TYR A 102 1.29 16.05 -10.30
CA TYR A 102 0.60 15.57 -11.50
C TYR A 102 -0.25 14.33 -11.23
N VAL A 103 0.31 13.35 -10.53
CA VAL A 103 -0.42 12.11 -10.19
C VAL A 103 -1.64 12.42 -9.32
N MET A 104 -1.46 13.21 -8.25
CA MET A 104 -2.57 13.58 -7.37
C MET A 104 -3.61 14.44 -8.08
N GLY A 105 -3.18 15.39 -8.93
CA GLY A 105 -4.08 16.23 -9.72
C GLY A 105 -4.93 15.41 -10.69
N LEU A 106 -4.33 14.44 -11.39
CA LEU A 106 -5.07 13.55 -12.29
C LEU A 106 -6.05 12.66 -11.54
N VAL A 107 -5.65 12.11 -10.38
CA VAL A 107 -6.52 11.31 -9.52
C VAL A 107 -7.69 12.16 -8.99
N ALA A 108 -7.43 13.39 -8.52
CA ALA A 108 -8.48 14.31 -8.07
C ALA A 108 -9.46 14.63 -9.21
N LEU A 109 -8.95 14.94 -10.40
CA LEU A 109 -9.78 15.18 -11.56
C LEU A 109 -10.68 13.99 -11.91
N PHE A 110 -10.12 12.78 -11.87
CA PHE A 110 -10.87 11.55 -12.13
C PHE A 110 -12.00 11.34 -11.09
N PHE A 111 -11.74 11.59 -9.81
CA PHE A 111 -12.76 11.49 -8.77
C PHE A 111 -13.82 12.59 -8.89
N ILE A 112 -13.44 13.82 -9.27
CA ILE A 112 -14.40 14.91 -9.49
C ILE A 112 -15.34 14.57 -10.65
N ILE A 113 -14.79 14.12 -11.79
CA ILE A 113 -15.59 13.70 -12.94
C ILE A 113 -16.51 12.55 -12.57
N GLY A 114 -15.99 11.51 -11.90
CA GLY A 114 -16.78 10.36 -11.43
C GLY A 114 -17.90 10.78 -10.48
N GLY A 115 -17.61 11.66 -9.52
CA GLY A 115 -18.61 12.18 -8.59
C GLY A 115 -19.70 13.00 -9.27
N CYS A 116 -19.35 13.82 -10.24
CA CYS A 116 -20.33 14.58 -11.02
C CYS A 116 -21.25 13.71 -11.89
N LEU A 117 -20.72 12.56 -12.36
CA LEU A 117 -21.50 11.63 -13.21
C LEU A 117 -22.38 10.66 -12.42
N THR A 118 -22.16 10.52 -11.11
CA THR A 118 -22.93 9.60 -10.26
C THR A 118 -23.91 10.34 -9.35
N GLU A 119 -23.57 10.49 -8.08
CA GLU A 119 -24.46 11.04 -7.04
C GLU A 119 -24.35 12.57 -6.86
N GLY A 120 -23.44 13.21 -7.60
CA GLY A 120 -23.06 14.60 -7.40
C GLY A 120 -22.07 14.80 -6.26
N ILE A 121 -21.44 15.98 -6.24
CA ILE A 121 -20.48 16.34 -5.19
C ILE A 121 -21.23 17.02 -4.05
N ARG A 122 -21.25 16.39 -2.89
CA ARG A 122 -21.81 17.00 -1.66
C ARG A 122 -20.69 17.74 -0.93
N LEU A 123 -20.86 19.04 -0.78
CA LEU A 123 -19.93 19.86 0.02
C LEU A 123 -20.32 19.73 1.50
N GLU A 124 -19.33 19.38 2.30
CA GLU A 124 -19.49 19.32 3.75
C GLU A 124 -19.59 20.73 4.33
N THR A 125 -20.58 20.96 5.20
CA THR A 125 -20.86 22.29 5.78
C THR A 125 -20.17 22.50 7.13
N GLN A 126 -19.72 21.42 7.79
CA GLN A 126 -19.07 21.50 9.09
C GLN A 126 -17.58 21.83 8.98
N GLY A 127 -17.15 22.96 9.54
CA GLY A 127 -15.76 23.40 9.50
C GLY A 127 -14.75 22.41 10.11
N LYS A 128 -15.15 21.66 11.15
CA LYS A 128 -14.31 20.62 11.76
C LYS A 128 -13.96 19.47 10.77
N VAL A 129 -14.88 19.11 9.88
CA VAL A 129 -14.66 18.05 8.88
C VAL A 129 -13.57 18.48 7.89
N TRP A 130 -13.54 19.75 7.52
CA TRP A 130 -12.48 20.28 6.66
C TRP A 130 -11.08 20.19 7.29
N LEU A 131 -10.98 20.35 8.62
CA LEU A 131 -9.70 20.16 9.33
C LEU A 131 -9.24 18.69 9.23
N TYR A 132 -10.14 17.72 9.38
CA TYR A 132 -9.80 16.29 9.21
C TYR A 132 -9.45 15.97 7.76
N ILE A 133 -10.17 16.51 6.79
CA ILE A 133 -9.87 16.35 5.36
C ILE A 133 -8.48 16.90 5.04
N LEU A 134 -8.12 18.09 5.54
CA LEU A 134 -6.79 18.67 5.35
C LEU A 134 -5.69 17.82 6.00
N GLY A 135 -5.92 17.33 7.23
CA GLY A 135 -5.02 16.41 7.90
C GLY A 135 -4.80 15.09 7.15
N LEU A 136 -5.83 14.58 6.48
CA LEU A 136 -5.71 13.39 5.64
C LEU A 136 -5.05 13.70 4.29
N ALA A 137 -5.39 14.82 3.66
CA ALA A 137 -4.89 15.18 2.33
C ALA A 137 -3.41 15.58 2.33
N LEU A 138 -2.97 16.38 3.30
CA LEU A 138 -1.60 16.91 3.32
C LEU A 138 -0.58 15.88 3.85
N PRO A 139 -0.56 15.50 5.15
CA PRO A 139 0.47 14.60 5.65
C PRO A 139 0.26 13.15 5.17
N ALA A 140 -0.94 12.61 5.27
CA ALA A 140 -1.17 11.20 4.97
C ALA A 140 -1.20 10.90 3.47
N THR A 141 -1.54 11.85 2.62
CA THR A 141 -1.61 11.62 1.16
C THR A 141 -0.45 12.30 0.42
N ALA A 142 -0.34 13.63 0.48
CA ALA A 142 0.62 14.35 -0.34
C ALA A 142 2.07 14.08 0.08
N ILE A 143 2.40 14.21 1.38
CA ILE A 143 3.76 13.98 1.90
C ILE A 143 4.14 12.52 1.77
N SER A 144 3.26 11.61 2.11
CA SER A 144 3.46 10.16 2.00
C SER A 144 3.76 9.73 0.56
N ASN A 145 2.96 10.17 -0.42
CA ASN A 145 3.21 9.86 -1.83
C ASN A 145 4.51 10.47 -2.36
N MET A 146 4.85 11.69 -1.92
CA MET A 146 6.14 12.30 -2.27
C MET A 146 7.31 11.48 -1.72
N ALA A 147 7.21 11.00 -0.48
CA ALA A 147 8.20 10.11 0.13
C ALA A 147 8.30 8.78 -0.61
N LEU A 148 7.15 8.18 -0.97
CA LEU A 148 7.09 6.96 -1.77
C LEU A 148 7.79 7.13 -3.13
N VAL A 149 7.48 8.19 -3.88
CA VAL A 149 8.13 8.47 -5.17
C VAL A 149 9.63 8.66 -5.01
N LYS A 150 10.08 9.35 -3.97
CA LYS A 150 11.52 9.49 -3.67
C LYS A 150 12.15 8.13 -3.36
N ALA A 151 11.52 7.31 -2.52
CA ALA A 151 12.02 5.97 -2.19
C ALA A 151 12.18 5.11 -3.45
N ILE A 152 11.15 5.04 -4.32
CA ILE A 152 11.19 4.28 -5.57
C ILE A 152 12.38 4.72 -6.44
N LYS A 153 12.67 6.02 -6.51
CA LYS A 153 13.78 6.54 -7.32
C LYS A 153 15.15 6.23 -6.74
N HIS A 154 15.31 6.20 -5.42
CA HIS A 154 16.60 6.00 -4.76
C HIS A 154 16.92 4.53 -4.55
N ILE A 155 16.01 3.77 -3.95
CA ILE A 155 16.25 2.37 -3.56
C ILE A 155 15.59 1.35 -4.51
N GLY A 156 14.80 1.82 -5.49
CA GLY A 156 14.17 0.98 -6.50
C GLY A 156 12.82 0.39 -6.08
N PRO A 157 12.08 -0.19 -7.06
CA PRO A 157 10.73 -0.69 -6.86
C PRO A 157 10.63 -1.82 -5.85
N THR A 158 11.51 -2.82 -5.96
CA THR A 158 11.48 -4.04 -5.14
C THR A 158 11.67 -3.73 -3.65
N LEU A 159 12.70 -2.95 -3.31
CA LEU A 159 12.96 -2.58 -1.91
C LEU A 159 11.86 -1.67 -1.37
N THR A 160 11.42 -0.68 -2.14
CA THR A 160 10.33 0.21 -1.73
C THR A 160 9.05 -0.57 -1.44
N SER A 161 8.71 -1.56 -2.25
CA SER A 161 7.52 -2.38 -2.02
C SER A 161 7.61 -3.23 -0.74
N ILE A 162 8.80 -3.73 -0.38
CA ILE A 162 9.01 -4.44 0.89
C ILE A 162 8.85 -3.50 2.08
N PHE A 163 9.41 -2.27 1.99
CA PHE A 163 9.20 -1.25 3.04
C PHE A 163 7.72 -0.84 3.16
N GLY A 164 6.94 -0.95 2.10
CA GLY A 164 5.49 -0.76 2.15
C GLY A 164 4.77 -1.69 3.12
N ALA A 165 5.34 -2.86 3.44
CA ALA A 165 4.79 -3.74 4.48
C ALA A 165 4.84 -3.14 5.90
N MET A 166 5.57 -2.04 6.11
CA MET A 166 5.53 -1.26 7.35
C MET A 166 4.18 -0.53 7.55
N GLU A 167 3.42 -0.33 6.48
CA GLU A 167 2.11 0.34 6.53
C GLU A 167 1.12 -0.39 7.44
N PRO A 168 0.79 -1.69 7.22
CA PRO A 168 -0.08 -2.41 8.13
C PRO A 168 0.50 -2.57 9.54
N LEU A 169 1.83 -2.68 9.66
CA LEU A 169 2.48 -2.71 10.96
C LEU A 169 2.22 -1.42 11.76
N THR A 170 2.39 -0.27 11.11
CA THR A 170 2.15 1.04 11.74
C THR A 170 0.67 1.22 12.10
N ALA A 171 -0.25 0.78 11.24
CA ALA A 171 -1.68 0.85 11.50
C ALA A 171 -2.07 0.07 12.76
N VAL A 172 -1.58 -1.17 12.93
CA VAL A 172 -1.87 -1.99 14.11
C VAL A 172 -1.19 -1.42 15.36
N PHE A 173 0.05 -0.92 15.24
CA PHE A 173 0.73 -0.27 16.36
C PHE A 173 -0.06 0.92 16.88
N ILE A 174 -0.56 1.77 15.99
CA ILE A 174 -1.41 2.92 16.36
C ILE A 174 -2.74 2.43 16.95
N GLY A 175 -3.36 1.40 16.38
CA GLY A 175 -4.58 0.77 16.91
C GLY A 175 -4.42 0.36 18.37
N ILE A 176 -3.32 -0.32 18.72
CA ILE A 176 -3.04 -0.76 20.10
C ILE A 176 -2.75 0.43 21.02
N VAL A 177 -1.83 1.33 20.62
CA VAL A 177 -1.32 2.39 21.51
C VAL A 177 -2.29 3.56 21.66
N VAL A 178 -2.96 3.96 20.58
CA VAL A 178 -3.83 5.15 20.57
C VAL A 178 -5.30 4.78 20.81
N PHE A 179 -5.76 3.70 20.17
CA PHE A 179 -7.16 3.28 20.25
C PHE A 179 -7.41 2.16 21.28
N HIS A 180 -6.34 1.70 21.97
CA HIS A 180 -6.42 0.61 22.98
C HIS A 180 -7.08 -0.67 22.46
N GLU A 181 -6.87 -0.96 21.17
CA GLU A 181 -7.37 -2.19 20.56
C GLU A 181 -6.63 -3.41 21.11
N THR A 182 -7.37 -4.49 21.34
CA THR A 182 -6.77 -5.76 21.77
C THR A 182 -6.07 -6.43 20.58
N SER A 183 -4.78 -6.71 20.73
CA SER A 183 -4.04 -7.46 19.72
C SER A 183 -4.25 -8.95 19.88
N THR A 184 -4.41 -9.64 18.77
CA THR A 184 -4.41 -11.11 18.74
C THR A 184 -2.99 -11.65 18.69
N ILE A 185 -2.79 -12.90 19.13
CA ILE A 185 -1.49 -13.57 19.03
C ILE A 185 -1.02 -13.62 17.57
N SER A 186 -1.94 -13.88 16.62
CA SER A 186 -1.65 -13.84 15.18
C SER A 186 -1.18 -12.45 14.72
N GLY A 187 -1.77 -11.38 15.25
CA GLY A 187 -1.35 -10.01 14.98
C GLY A 187 0.08 -9.72 15.43
N ILE A 188 0.44 -10.14 16.66
CA ILE A 188 1.80 -9.97 17.19
C ILE A 188 2.82 -10.76 16.36
N LEU A 189 2.52 -12.00 16.01
CA LEU A 189 3.37 -12.82 15.15
C LEU A 189 3.54 -12.19 13.75
N GLY A 190 2.46 -11.66 13.18
CA GLY A 190 2.49 -10.93 11.91
C GLY A 190 3.41 -9.73 11.95
N MET A 191 3.34 -8.91 13.02
CA MET A 191 4.24 -7.77 13.23
C MET A 191 5.70 -8.20 13.28
N LEU A 192 6.02 -9.25 14.02
CA LEU A 192 7.39 -9.77 14.13
C LEU A 192 7.93 -10.23 12.77
N LEU A 193 7.13 -10.94 11.98
CA LEU A 193 7.55 -11.39 10.65
C LEU A 193 7.85 -10.21 9.70
N ILE A 194 7.04 -9.15 9.73
CA ILE A 194 7.27 -7.94 8.91
C ILE A 194 8.57 -7.25 9.34
N ILE A 195 8.81 -7.09 10.65
CA ILE A 195 10.05 -6.50 11.17
C ILE A 195 11.28 -7.31 10.73
N ILE A 196 11.21 -8.64 10.82
CA ILE A 196 12.29 -9.53 10.38
C ILE A 196 12.53 -9.38 8.86
N ALA A 197 11.47 -9.32 8.06
CA ALA A 197 11.56 -9.13 6.61
C ALA A 197 12.29 -7.83 6.26
N VAL A 198 11.91 -6.72 6.87
CA VAL A 198 12.55 -5.41 6.66
C VAL A 198 14.00 -5.44 7.12
N PHE A 199 14.29 -6.04 8.28
CA PHE A 199 15.65 -6.16 8.81
C PHE A 199 16.58 -6.95 7.87
N ILE A 200 16.11 -8.07 7.30
CA ILE A 200 16.85 -8.87 6.31
C ILE A 200 17.26 -8.00 5.12
N VAL A 201 16.34 -7.19 4.61
CA VAL A 201 16.58 -6.31 3.46
C VAL A 201 17.63 -5.25 3.80
N VAL A 202 17.46 -4.54 4.92
CA VAL A 202 18.37 -3.46 5.34
C VAL A 202 19.81 -3.98 5.54
N VAL A 203 19.95 -5.10 6.25
CA VAL A 203 21.29 -5.67 6.54
C VAL A 203 21.98 -6.15 5.27
N LYS A 204 21.24 -6.69 4.30
CA LYS A 204 21.84 -7.20 3.06
C LYS A 204 22.14 -6.10 2.04
N GLU A 205 21.36 -5.04 2.01
CA GLU A 205 21.64 -3.88 1.15
C GLU A 205 22.92 -3.15 1.60
N ASN A 206 23.13 -3.01 2.91
CA ASN A 206 24.33 -2.38 3.47
C ASN A 206 25.62 -3.20 3.25
N ARG A 207 25.53 -4.43 2.74
CA ARG A 207 26.70 -5.29 2.44
C ARG A 207 27.08 -5.31 0.96
N LYS A 208 26.41 -4.55 0.11
CA LYS A 208 26.76 -4.35 -1.31
C LYS A 208 27.53 -3.05 -1.50
#